data_fc851d4869d192d1acd0e4d5d3c3954c
#
_entry.id   fc851d4869d192d1acd0e4d5d3c3954c
#
_cell.length_a   1.000
_cell.length_b   1.000
_cell.length_c   1.000
_cell.angle_alpha   90.00
_cell.angle_beta   90.00
_cell.angle_gamma   90.00
#
_symmetry.space_group_name_H-M   'P 1'
#
loop_
_entity.id
_entity.type
_entity.pdbx_description
1 polymer ?
#
loop_
_entity_poly.entity_id
_entity_poly.type
_entity_poly.pdbx_seq_one_letter_code
_entity_poly.pdbx_strand_id
1 'polypeptide(L)'
;LLASSAASDVYKRQGDEVITTNFSFASTIEVILLLGLKPVIVDIDPKTFNINPSLIKDKISDKTKAIIPVHLFGQTCNMEEILEIANKHNLFVIEDNAQALGSKYKFSSSEKQMAGTIGDISTTSFFPSKNLGCYGDGGAIMTNSDNLAYKIRGLVNHGMYERYYHDEIGVNSRLDSIQAAILNAVSYTHLTLPTTLV
;
A
#
# COMPACT_ATOMS: atom_id res chain seq x y z
N LEU A 1 -8.32 -1.94 -5.13
CA LEU A 1 -7.80 -1.52 -6.44
C LEU A 1 -7.78 0.00 -6.60
N LEU A 2 -8.93 0.68 -6.43
CA LEU A 2 -9.03 2.14 -6.57
C LEU A 2 -8.19 2.92 -5.55
N ALA A 3 -8.09 2.42 -4.31
CA ALA A 3 -7.25 3.03 -3.29
C ALA A 3 -5.75 2.96 -3.66
N SER A 4 -5.30 1.82 -4.21
CA SER A 4 -3.94 1.67 -4.72
C SER A 4 -3.67 2.56 -5.93
N SER A 5 -4.66 2.73 -6.83
CA SER A 5 -4.56 3.65 -7.97
C SER A 5 -4.35 5.09 -7.51
N ALA A 6 -5.19 5.58 -6.58
CA ALA A 6 -5.07 6.93 -6.05
C ALA A 6 -3.71 7.19 -5.38
N ALA A 7 -3.20 6.23 -4.61
CA ALA A 7 -1.88 6.32 -4.01
C ALA A 7 -0.76 6.39 -5.06
N SER A 8 -0.92 5.66 -6.16
CA SER A 8 0.07 5.64 -7.24
C SER A 8 0.03 6.88 -8.14
N ASP A 9 -1.09 7.58 -8.25
CA ASP A 9 -1.30 8.69 -9.19
C ASP A 9 -0.61 10.01 -8.74
N VAL A 10 -0.29 10.13 -7.47
CA VAL A 10 0.18 11.38 -6.87
C VAL A 10 1.53 11.87 -7.43
N TYR A 11 2.36 10.98 -8.02
CA TYR A 11 3.76 11.34 -8.35
C TYR A 11 4.28 10.90 -9.71
N LYS A 12 3.45 10.39 -10.64
CA LYS A 12 3.98 9.65 -11.78
C LYS A 12 3.56 10.19 -13.14
N ARG A 13 4.48 10.06 -14.10
CA ARG A 13 4.23 10.35 -15.51
C ARG A 13 4.11 9.04 -16.28
N GLN A 14 3.34 9.04 -17.37
CA GLN A 14 3.21 7.90 -18.27
C GLN A 14 4.60 7.37 -18.68
N GLY A 15 4.81 6.06 -18.51
CA GLY A 15 6.07 5.40 -18.82
C GLY A 15 7.10 5.37 -17.66
N ASP A 16 6.82 6.01 -16.53
CA ASP A 16 7.61 5.81 -15.32
C ASP A 16 7.54 4.35 -14.85
N GLU A 17 8.60 3.88 -14.23
CA GLU A 17 8.74 2.50 -13.78
C GLU A 17 8.45 2.36 -12.29
N VAL A 18 7.77 1.27 -11.93
CA VAL A 18 7.45 0.90 -10.56
C VAL A 18 7.92 -0.51 -10.30
N ILE A 19 8.82 -0.67 -9.34
CA ILE A 19 9.36 -1.98 -8.95
C ILE A 19 8.38 -2.69 -8.02
N THR A 20 8.06 -3.93 -8.32
CA THR A 20 7.26 -4.82 -7.46
C THR A 20 7.61 -6.28 -7.72
N THR A 21 6.87 -7.21 -7.13
CA THR A 21 7.02 -8.65 -7.34
C THR A 21 5.81 -9.23 -8.09
N ASN A 22 6.02 -10.36 -8.78
CA ASN A 22 4.93 -11.12 -9.42
C ASN A 22 4.35 -12.22 -8.51
N PHE A 23 4.97 -12.51 -7.39
CA PHE A 23 4.43 -13.45 -6.42
C PHE A 23 3.53 -12.72 -5.42
N SER A 24 2.37 -12.30 -5.91
CA SER A 24 1.35 -11.57 -5.17
C SER A 24 0.00 -11.68 -5.87
N PHE A 25 -1.02 -11.05 -5.32
CA PHE A 25 -2.30 -10.88 -6.01
C PHE A 25 -2.13 -9.91 -7.20
N ALA A 26 -2.83 -10.17 -8.29
CA ALA A 26 -2.69 -9.44 -9.55
C ALA A 26 -2.88 -7.92 -9.42
N SER A 27 -3.71 -7.46 -8.47
CA SER A 27 -4.07 -6.04 -8.32
C SER A 27 -2.89 -5.11 -8.14
N THR A 28 -1.80 -5.56 -7.52
CA THR A 28 -0.59 -4.74 -7.34
C THR A 28 0.05 -4.37 -8.68
N ILE A 29 0.03 -5.30 -9.66
CA ILE A 29 0.53 -5.05 -11.02
C ILE A 29 -0.52 -4.33 -11.87
N GLU A 30 -1.78 -4.71 -11.73
CA GLU A 30 -2.89 -4.11 -12.49
C GLU A 30 -2.99 -2.60 -12.30
N VAL A 31 -2.84 -2.09 -11.07
CA VAL A 31 -2.91 -0.65 -10.81
C VAL A 31 -1.75 0.12 -11.46
N ILE A 32 -0.57 -0.48 -11.55
CA ILE A 32 0.58 0.12 -12.25
C ILE A 32 0.26 0.25 -13.74
N LEU A 33 -0.28 -0.79 -14.34
CA LEU A 33 -0.64 -0.81 -15.76
C LEU A 33 -1.81 0.12 -16.08
N LEU A 34 -2.84 0.16 -15.21
CA LEU A 34 -4.01 1.05 -15.37
C LEU A 34 -3.61 2.53 -15.37
N LEU A 35 -2.55 2.90 -14.68
CA LEU A 35 -2.00 4.25 -14.67
C LEU A 35 -1.05 4.54 -15.84
N GLY A 36 -0.91 3.63 -16.80
CA GLY A 36 0.02 3.77 -17.91
C GLY A 36 1.50 3.71 -17.48
N LEU A 37 1.78 3.19 -16.30
CA LEU A 37 3.12 3.00 -15.76
C LEU A 37 3.65 1.61 -16.15
N LYS A 38 4.94 1.42 -16.02
CA LYS A 38 5.61 0.16 -16.36
C LYS A 38 5.97 -0.61 -15.09
N PRO A 39 5.40 -1.79 -14.84
CA PRO A 39 5.85 -2.64 -13.75
C PRO A 39 7.23 -3.24 -14.07
N VAL A 40 8.15 -3.14 -13.14
CA VAL A 40 9.46 -3.79 -13.16
C VAL A 40 9.46 -4.89 -12.11
N ILE A 41 9.51 -6.13 -12.58
CA ILE A 41 9.35 -7.29 -11.72
C ILE A 41 10.69 -7.71 -11.12
N VAL A 42 10.69 -7.88 -9.81
CA VAL A 42 11.77 -8.42 -9.00
C VAL A 42 11.31 -9.72 -8.38
N ASP A 43 12.17 -10.72 -8.36
CA ASP A 43 11.84 -12.01 -7.78
C ASP A 43 11.79 -11.95 -6.24
N ILE A 44 11.20 -12.97 -5.65
CA ILE A 44 11.04 -13.11 -4.21
C ILE A 44 12.26 -13.76 -3.57
N ASP A 45 12.39 -13.56 -2.27
CA ASP A 45 13.23 -14.41 -1.43
C ASP A 45 12.48 -15.74 -1.18
N PRO A 46 13.09 -16.90 -1.50
CA PRO A 46 12.42 -18.19 -1.41
C PRO A 46 12.08 -18.64 0.01
N LYS A 47 12.61 -17.96 1.05
CA LYS A 47 12.33 -18.27 2.45
C LYS A 47 11.15 -17.47 2.98
N THR A 48 11.01 -16.23 2.54
CA THR A 48 10.00 -15.31 3.04
C THR A 48 8.83 -15.11 2.06
N PHE A 49 9.02 -15.44 0.79
CA PHE A 49 8.10 -15.18 -0.33
C PHE A 49 7.82 -13.69 -0.57
N ASN A 50 8.47 -12.80 0.15
CA ASN A 50 8.43 -11.37 -0.08
C ASN A 50 9.47 -10.94 -1.11
N ILE A 51 9.31 -9.74 -1.70
CA ILE A 51 10.27 -9.18 -2.65
C ILE A 51 11.70 -9.27 -2.09
N ASN A 52 12.65 -9.70 -2.91
CA ASN A 52 14.05 -9.78 -2.52
C ASN A 52 14.76 -8.44 -2.71
N PRO A 53 15.11 -7.70 -1.63
CA PRO A 53 15.70 -6.37 -1.75
C PRO A 53 17.05 -6.37 -2.48
N SER A 54 17.82 -7.44 -2.37
CA SER A 54 19.13 -7.53 -3.02
C SER A 54 19.06 -7.46 -4.56
N LEU A 55 17.91 -7.86 -5.13
CA LEU A 55 17.68 -7.83 -6.57
C LEU A 55 17.07 -6.51 -7.07
N ILE A 56 16.65 -5.62 -6.17
CA ILE A 56 16.04 -4.34 -6.54
C ILE A 56 17.05 -3.43 -7.22
N LYS A 57 18.27 -3.35 -6.69
CA LYS A 57 19.31 -2.41 -7.15
C LYS A 57 19.61 -2.53 -8.64
N ASP A 58 19.66 -3.76 -9.15
CA ASP A 58 19.96 -4.05 -10.56
C ASP A 58 18.81 -3.70 -11.52
N LYS A 59 17.64 -3.40 -10.96
CA LYS A 59 16.43 -3.05 -11.73
C LYS A 59 16.11 -1.57 -11.73
N ILE A 60 16.86 -0.76 -10.97
CA ILE A 60 16.65 0.68 -10.91
C ILE A 60 17.19 1.34 -12.18
N SER A 61 16.38 2.19 -12.78
CA SER A 61 16.72 3.06 -13.91
C SER A 61 16.34 4.51 -13.61
N ASP A 62 16.69 5.43 -14.50
CA ASP A 62 16.30 6.85 -14.39
C ASP A 62 14.76 7.06 -14.43
N LYS A 63 14.03 6.06 -14.93
CA LYS A 63 12.57 6.06 -15.00
C LYS A 63 11.94 5.47 -13.74
N THR A 64 12.68 4.80 -12.89
CA THR A 64 12.15 4.21 -11.65
C THR A 64 11.73 5.32 -10.69
N LYS A 65 10.49 5.26 -10.19
CA LYS A 65 9.92 6.27 -9.29
C LYS A 65 9.46 5.70 -7.96
N ALA A 66 9.10 4.41 -7.92
CA ALA A 66 8.60 3.81 -6.70
C ALA A 66 8.95 2.32 -6.60
N ILE A 67 8.90 1.84 -5.35
CA ILE A 67 8.91 0.42 -5.01
C ILE A 67 7.59 0.12 -4.31
N ILE A 68 6.91 -0.97 -4.73
CA ILE A 68 5.71 -1.48 -4.05
C ILE A 68 6.06 -2.83 -3.42
N PRO A 69 6.52 -2.87 -2.16
CA PRO A 69 6.66 -4.11 -1.42
C PRO A 69 5.28 -4.61 -1.02
N VAL A 70 5.04 -5.92 -1.18
CA VAL A 70 3.82 -6.58 -0.74
C VAL A 70 4.12 -7.40 0.50
N HIS A 71 3.42 -7.11 1.60
CA HIS A 71 3.55 -7.85 2.86
C HIS A 71 2.73 -9.14 2.80
N LEU A 72 3.29 -10.14 2.10
CA LEU A 72 2.57 -11.35 1.74
C LEU A 72 2.27 -12.22 2.98
N PHE A 73 1.07 -12.78 3.03
CA PHE A 73 0.61 -13.70 4.08
C PHE A 73 0.72 -13.14 5.51
N GLY A 74 0.75 -11.81 5.67
CA GLY A 74 0.89 -11.17 6.97
C GLY A 74 2.34 -11.00 7.43
N GLN A 75 3.31 -11.41 6.62
CA GLN A 75 4.73 -11.22 6.90
C GLN A 75 5.23 -9.93 6.25
N THR A 76 5.83 -9.04 7.05
CA THR A 76 6.42 -7.79 6.54
C THR A 76 7.64 -8.07 5.66
N CYS A 77 7.79 -7.32 4.58
CA CYS A 77 9.03 -7.28 3.80
C CYS A 77 10.20 -6.79 4.66
N ASN A 78 11.43 -6.98 4.20
CA ASN A 78 12.61 -6.36 4.81
C ASN A 78 12.61 -4.86 4.52
N MET A 79 11.83 -4.12 5.32
CA MET A 79 11.59 -2.69 5.10
C MET A 79 12.84 -1.85 5.31
N GLU A 80 13.71 -2.24 6.24
CA GLU A 80 14.96 -1.50 6.50
C GLU A 80 15.83 -1.42 5.23
N GLU A 81 16.08 -2.55 4.57
CA GLU A 81 16.86 -2.60 3.35
C GLU A 81 16.14 -1.93 2.16
N ILE A 82 14.82 -2.06 2.07
CA ILE A 82 14.01 -1.40 1.03
C ILE A 82 14.08 0.13 1.19
N LEU A 83 13.95 0.65 2.42
CA LEU A 83 14.06 2.08 2.69
C LEU A 83 15.46 2.63 2.42
N GLU A 84 16.51 1.87 2.74
CA GLU A 84 17.89 2.27 2.40
C GLU A 84 18.07 2.44 0.88
N ILE A 85 17.54 1.48 0.10
CA ILE A 85 17.57 1.54 -1.36
C ILE A 85 16.76 2.73 -1.86
N ALA A 86 15.53 2.88 -1.38
CA ALA A 86 14.62 3.95 -1.80
C ALA A 86 15.20 5.34 -1.51
N ASN A 87 15.74 5.56 -0.32
CA ASN A 87 16.38 6.83 0.06
C ASN A 87 17.58 7.14 -0.81
N LYS A 88 18.44 6.14 -1.07
CA LYS A 88 19.65 6.31 -1.90
C LYS A 88 19.31 6.74 -3.34
N HIS A 89 18.18 6.28 -3.88
CA HIS A 89 17.76 6.50 -5.25
C HIS A 89 16.60 7.49 -5.39
N ASN A 90 16.18 8.12 -4.29
CA ASN A 90 15.04 9.05 -4.23
C ASN A 90 13.76 8.44 -4.81
N LEU A 91 13.43 7.23 -4.38
CA LEU A 91 12.24 6.48 -4.78
C LEU A 91 11.20 6.52 -3.68
N PHE A 92 9.91 6.55 -4.07
CA PHE A 92 8.82 6.38 -3.14
C PHE A 92 8.64 4.91 -2.75
N VAL A 93 8.20 4.67 -1.51
CA VAL A 93 7.82 3.35 -1.02
C VAL A 93 6.32 3.32 -0.75
N ILE A 94 5.61 2.46 -1.48
CA ILE A 94 4.16 2.27 -1.37
C ILE A 94 3.92 0.86 -0.82
N GLU A 95 3.59 0.73 0.46
CA GLU A 95 3.35 -0.58 1.05
C GLU A 95 2.00 -1.16 0.58
N ASP A 96 2.02 -2.35 -0.02
CA ASP A 96 0.82 -3.15 -0.18
C ASP A 96 0.62 -3.98 1.09
N ASN A 97 -0.22 -3.45 1.97
CA ASN A 97 -0.53 -4.03 3.27
C ASN A 97 -1.86 -4.82 3.27
N ALA A 98 -2.33 -5.23 2.09
CA ALA A 98 -3.63 -5.89 1.94
C ALA A 98 -3.77 -7.22 2.70
N GLN A 99 -2.67 -7.85 3.10
CA GLN A 99 -2.66 -9.11 3.85
C GLN A 99 -2.01 -9.00 5.23
N ALA A 100 -1.51 -7.83 5.63
CA ALA A 100 -0.66 -7.70 6.82
C ALA A 100 -1.14 -6.62 7.80
N LEU A 101 -2.42 -6.25 7.75
CA LEU A 101 -3.00 -5.34 8.73
C LEU A 101 -2.83 -5.92 10.16
N GLY A 102 -2.22 -5.14 11.06
CA GLY A 102 -1.90 -5.57 12.41
C GLY A 102 -0.50 -6.17 12.59
N SER A 103 0.20 -6.51 11.52
CA SER A 103 1.59 -6.99 11.57
C SER A 103 2.55 -5.86 11.96
N LYS A 104 3.70 -6.24 12.52
CA LYS A 104 4.75 -5.29 12.93
C LYS A 104 6.09 -5.68 12.33
N TYR A 105 6.79 -4.72 11.79
CA TYR A 105 8.19 -4.84 11.41
C TYR A 105 9.09 -4.45 12.59
N LYS A 106 10.15 -5.24 12.84
CA LYS A 106 11.15 -4.93 13.84
C LYS A 106 12.45 -4.53 13.15
N PHE A 107 12.86 -3.30 13.32
CA PHE A 107 14.13 -2.76 12.82
C PHE A 107 15.34 -3.32 13.57
N SER A 108 16.50 -3.21 12.98
CA SER A 108 17.79 -3.57 13.62
C SER A 108 18.04 -2.77 14.91
N SER A 109 17.54 -1.54 14.99
CA SER A 109 17.51 -0.70 16.19
C SER A 109 16.64 -1.23 17.34
N SER A 110 15.92 -2.33 17.11
CA SER A 110 14.88 -2.89 18.00
C SER A 110 13.58 -2.10 18.06
N GLU A 111 13.47 -0.99 17.35
CA GLU A 111 12.20 -0.28 17.16
C GLU A 111 11.20 -1.17 16.41
N LYS A 112 9.91 -1.04 16.73
CA LYS A 112 8.83 -1.76 16.05
C LYS A 112 7.85 -0.76 15.48
N GLN A 113 7.55 -0.90 14.20
CA GLN A 113 6.52 -0.12 13.52
C GLN A 113 5.46 -1.04 12.92
N MET A 114 4.25 -0.52 12.82
CA MET A 114 3.14 -1.26 12.19
C MET A 114 3.37 -1.33 10.67
N ALA A 115 3.15 -2.50 10.08
CA ALA A 115 3.06 -2.63 8.64
C ALA A 115 2.01 -1.67 8.08
N GLY A 116 2.33 -1.00 6.99
CA GLY A 116 1.47 0.04 6.42
C GLY A 116 1.68 1.44 6.99
N THR A 117 2.68 1.64 7.87
CA THR A 117 3.03 2.98 8.40
C THR A 117 4.51 3.33 8.21
N ILE A 118 5.23 2.51 7.45
CA ILE A 118 6.70 2.59 7.32
C ILE A 118 7.11 3.34 6.05
N GLY A 119 6.44 3.07 4.95
CA GLY A 119 6.66 3.77 3.67
C GLY A 119 6.00 5.14 3.61
N ASP A 120 6.07 5.77 2.45
CA ASP A 120 5.43 7.09 2.22
C ASP A 120 3.91 7.00 2.21
N ILE A 121 3.39 5.92 1.62
CA ILE A 121 1.97 5.60 1.52
C ILE A 121 1.81 4.10 1.71
N SER A 122 0.67 3.68 2.20
CA SER A 122 0.27 2.29 2.14
C SER A 122 -1.19 2.12 1.78
N THR A 123 -1.50 0.93 1.29
CA THR A 123 -2.87 0.53 0.97
C THR A 123 -3.20 -0.76 1.70
N THR A 124 -4.42 -0.87 2.21
CA THR A 124 -4.94 -2.12 2.76
C THR A 124 -6.29 -2.47 2.16
N SER A 125 -6.65 -3.72 2.25
CA SER A 125 -7.91 -4.25 1.73
C SER A 125 -8.81 -4.70 2.88
N PHE A 126 -10.09 -4.39 2.76
CA PHE A 126 -11.14 -4.88 3.64
C PHE A 126 -12.04 -5.93 2.96
N PHE A 127 -11.58 -6.51 1.85
CA PHE A 127 -12.29 -7.63 1.22
C PHE A 127 -12.63 -8.71 2.26
N PRO A 128 -13.77 -9.40 2.18
CA PRO A 128 -14.27 -10.28 3.26
C PRO A 128 -13.30 -11.33 3.79
N SER A 129 -12.35 -11.80 2.97
CA SER A 129 -11.34 -12.79 3.37
C SER A 129 -10.08 -12.21 4.01
N LYS A 130 -10.01 -10.88 4.19
CA LYS A 130 -8.83 -10.22 4.78
C LYS A 130 -8.86 -10.26 6.31
N ASN A 131 -7.73 -9.95 6.93
CA ASN A 131 -7.55 -9.91 8.40
C ASN A 131 -8.63 -9.06 9.10
N LEU A 132 -9.01 -7.96 8.49
CA LEU A 132 -10.16 -7.14 8.86
C LEU A 132 -11.02 -7.00 7.62
N GLY A 133 -12.07 -7.82 7.52
CA GLY A 133 -12.97 -7.89 6.36
C GLY A 133 -14.31 -7.23 6.62
N CYS A 134 -14.84 -6.56 5.61
CA CYS A 134 -16.24 -6.12 5.55
C CYS A 134 -17.08 -7.10 4.71
N TYR A 135 -18.35 -6.76 4.43
CA TYR A 135 -19.26 -7.63 3.66
C TYR A 135 -19.33 -7.29 2.17
N GLY A 136 -18.19 -6.84 1.63
CA GLY A 136 -18.05 -6.46 0.22
C GLY A 136 -16.68 -5.85 -0.01
N ASP A 137 -16.55 -5.05 -1.07
CA ASP A 137 -15.31 -4.34 -1.35
C ASP A 137 -15.09 -3.19 -0.38
N GLY A 138 -13.86 -3.02 0.03
CA GLY A 138 -13.42 -1.95 0.88
C GLY A 138 -11.89 -1.90 0.99
N GLY A 139 -11.37 -0.78 1.40
CA GLY A 139 -9.94 -0.57 1.63
C GLY A 139 -9.68 0.77 2.27
N ALA A 140 -8.44 0.99 2.63
CA ALA A 140 -7.97 2.27 3.13
C ALA A 140 -6.58 2.59 2.59
N ILE A 141 -6.28 3.88 2.53
CA ILE A 141 -4.95 4.41 2.27
C ILE A 141 -4.45 5.06 3.56
N MET A 142 -3.21 4.78 3.91
CA MET A 142 -2.56 5.33 5.10
C MET A 142 -1.30 6.09 4.69
N THR A 143 -1.04 7.21 5.33
CA THR A 143 0.18 8.00 5.17
C THR A 143 0.44 8.84 6.41
N ASN A 144 1.71 9.11 6.69
CA ASN A 144 2.14 10.04 7.75
C ASN A 144 2.36 11.47 7.20
N SER A 145 2.12 11.71 5.91
CA SER A 145 2.27 13.02 5.26
C SER A 145 0.93 13.72 5.12
N ASP A 146 0.76 14.87 5.77
CA ASP A 146 -0.45 15.69 5.66
C ASP A 146 -0.71 16.13 4.20
N ASN A 147 0.35 16.45 3.46
CA ASN A 147 0.25 16.81 2.04
C ASN A 147 -0.30 15.67 1.19
N LEU A 148 0.19 14.45 1.40
CA LEU A 148 -0.30 13.26 0.71
C LEU A 148 -1.74 12.97 1.11
N ALA A 149 -2.05 13.04 2.39
CA ALA A 149 -3.41 12.83 2.90
C ALA A 149 -4.40 13.82 2.28
N TYR A 150 -4.01 15.10 2.16
CA TYR A 150 -4.82 16.14 1.52
C TYR A 150 -5.09 15.80 0.04
N LYS A 151 -4.03 15.51 -0.73
CA LYS A 151 -4.16 15.14 -2.15
C LYS A 151 -5.00 13.88 -2.36
N ILE A 152 -4.75 12.83 -1.59
CA ILE A 152 -5.50 11.58 -1.71
C ILE A 152 -7.00 11.82 -1.42
N ARG A 153 -7.34 12.63 -0.41
CA ARG A 153 -8.74 12.97 -0.13
C ARG A 153 -9.43 13.69 -1.29
N GLY A 154 -8.73 14.57 -1.99
CA GLY A 154 -9.24 15.18 -3.22
C GLY A 154 -9.44 14.15 -4.33
N LEU A 155 -8.44 13.35 -4.61
CA LEU A 155 -8.47 12.33 -5.68
C LEU A 155 -9.60 11.32 -5.49
N VAL A 156 -9.81 10.79 -4.28
CA VAL A 156 -10.89 9.82 -4.00
C VAL A 156 -12.28 10.45 -3.94
N ASN A 157 -12.37 11.75 -4.09
CA ASN A 157 -13.60 12.52 -4.11
C ASN A 157 -13.72 13.40 -5.37
N HIS A 158 -13.47 12.81 -6.54
CA HIS A 158 -13.59 13.48 -7.85
C HIS A 158 -12.62 14.66 -8.08
N GLY A 159 -11.45 14.68 -7.46
CA GLY A 159 -10.50 15.79 -7.54
C GLY A 159 -10.99 17.06 -6.84
N MET A 160 -11.89 16.92 -5.86
CA MET A 160 -12.57 18.02 -5.20
C MET A 160 -11.94 18.30 -3.83
N TYR A 161 -11.32 19.46 -3.70
CA TYR A 161 -10.74 19.97 -2.45
C TYR A 161 -11.67 20.96 -1.76
N GLU A 162 -12.41 21.73 -2.54
CA GLU A 162 -13.48 22.61 -2.10
C GLU A 162 -14.80 22.18 -2.77
N ARG A 163 -15.90 22.32 -2.05
CA ARG A 163 -17.21 21.84 -2.52
C ARG A 163 -17.57 22.44 -3.89
N TYR A 164 -17.83 21.55 -4.86
CA TYR A 164 -18.15 21.85 -6.27
C TYR A 164 -16.99 22.37 -7.13
N TYR A 165 -15.76 22.45 -6.61
CA TYR A 165 -14.58 22.77 -7.40
C TYR A 165 -13.72 21.51 -7.60
N HIS A 166 -13.52 21.15 -8.87
CA HIS A 166 -12.79 19.97 -9.29
C HIS A 166 -11.47 20.40 -9.93
N ASP A 167 -10.42 20.48 -9.12
CA ASP A 167 -9.12 21.02 -9.57
C ASP A 167 -8.32 20.02 -10.37
N GLU A 168 -8.62 18.73 -10.22
CA GLU A 168 -7.95 17.65 -10.93
C GLU A 168 -8.91 16.48 -11.18
N ILE A 169 -8.49 15.54 -12.05
CA ILE A 169 -9.26 14.33 -12.31
C ILE A 169 -9.13 13.39 -11.11
N GLY A 170 -10.25 13.01 -10.56
CA GLY A 170 -10.34 12.05 -9.46
C GLY A 170 -11.44 11.02 -9.69
N VAL A 171 -11.67 10.18 -8.70
CA VAL A 171 -12.68 9.13 -8.72
C VAL A 171 -13.55 9.20 -7.47
N ASN A 172 -14.72 8.57 -7.52
CA ASN A 172 -15.48 8.29 -6.31
C ASN A 172 -14.96 6.98 -5.71
N SER A 173 -14.17 7.08 -4.64
CA SER A 173 -13.63 5.92 -3.93
C SER A 173 -13.79 6.10 -2.42
N ARG A 174 -15.02 5.98 -1.96
CA ARG A 174 -15.42 6.13 -0.56
C ARG A 174 -15.83 4.79 0.01
N LEU A 175 -15.51 4.55 1.27
CA LEU A 175 -16.02 3.39 1.99
C LEU A 175 -17.49 3.61 2.31
N ASP A 176 -18.35 2.65 1.93
CA ASP A 176 -19.77 2.70 2.25
C ASP A 176 -20.01 2.62 3.76
N SER A 177 -21.01 3.38 4.26
CA SER A 177 -21.31 3.43 5.69
C SER A 177 -21.68 2.07 6.29
N ILE A 178 -22.32 1.20 5.51
CA ILE A 178 -22.64 -0.18 5.92
C ILE A 178 -21.33 -0.96 6.14
N GLN A 179 -20.39 -0.87 5.21
CA GLN A 179 -19.10 -1.55 5.33
C GLN A 179 -18.29 -1.00 6.51
N ALA A 180 -18.34 0.30 6.74
CA ALA A 180 -17.70 0.93 7.88
C ALA A 180 -18.29 0.45 9.22
N ALA A 181 -19.62 0.27 9.31
CA ALA A 181 -20.27 -0.26 10.50
C ALA A 181 -19.85 -1.70 10.79
N ILE A 182 -19.73 -2.54 9.76
CA ILE A 182 -19.26 -3.93 9.88
C ILE A 182 -17.80 -3.96 10.36
N LEU A 183 -16.94 -3.17 9.73
CA LEU A 183 -15.51 -3.07 10.13
C LEU A 183 -15.36 -2.62 11.59
N ASN A 184 -16.17 -1.67 12.04
CA ASN A 184 -16.16 -1.22 13.42
C ASN A 184 -16.50 -2.37 14.40
N ALA A 185 -17.52 -3.15 14.11
CA ALA A 185 -17.92 -4.30 14.92
C ALA A 185 -16.83 -5.40 14.93
N VAL A 186 -16.27 -5.74 13.76
CA VAL A 186 -15.22 -6.75 13.62
C VAL A 186 -13.93 -6.29 14.29
N SER A 187 -13.52 -5.04 14.11
CA SER A 187 -12.33 -4.46 14.73
C SER A 187 -12.42 -4.52 16.25
N TYR A 188 -13.57 -4.15 16.81
CA TYR A 188 -13.78 -4.20 18.26
C TYR A 188 -13.66 -5.62 18.81
N THR A 189 -14.24 -6.61 18.13
CA THR A 189 -14.28 -8.00 18.62
C THR A 189 -12.97 -8.75 18.43
N HIS A 190 -12.21 -8.48 17.38
CA HIS A 190 -11.02 -9.25 17.03
C HIS A 190 -9.69 -8.56 17.31
N LEU A 191 -9.63 -7.23 17.26
CA LEU A 191 -8.39 -6.49 17.48
C LEU A 191 -8.24 -5.97 18.91
N THR A 192 -9.32 -5.87 19.68
CA THR A 192 -9.29 -5.33 21.06
C THR A 192 -9.36 -6.40 22.15
N LEU A 193 -9.84 -7.60 21.83
CA LEU A 193 -9.83 -8.71 22.78
C LEU A 193 -8.42 -9.30 22.88
N PRO A 194 -7.88 -9.51 24.10
CA PRO A 194 -6.66 -10.27 24.26
C PRO A 194 -6.91 -11.68 23.72
N THR A 195 -6.23 -12.04 22.64
CA THR A 195 -6.18 -13.43 22.17
C THR A 195 -5.44 -14.24 23.25
N THR A 196 -6.19 -14.80 24.17
CA THR A 196 -5.68 -15.87 24.99
C THR A 196 -5.53 -17.07 24.06
N LEU A 197 -4.31 -17.31 23.59
CA LEU A 197 -3.97 -18.58 22.96
C LEU A 197 -4.17 -19.66 24.02
N VAL A 198 -5.20 -20.43 23.86
CA VAL A 198 -5.42 -21.67 24.63
C VAL A 198 -4.65 -22.78 23.95
#